data_f8ab0a76ff372ceedb06ad34e8dd1f5a
#
_entry.id   f8ab0a76ff372ceedb06ad34e8dd1f5a
#
_cell.length_a   1.000
_cell.length_b   1.000
_cell.length_c   1.000
_cell.angle_alpha   90.00
_cell.angle_beta   90.00
_cell.angle_gamma   90.00
#
_symmetry.space_group_name_H-M   'P 1'
#
loop_
_entity.id
_entity.type
_entity.pdbx_description
1 polymer ?
#
loop_
_entity_poly.entity_id
_entity_poly.type
_entity_poly.pdbx_seq_one_letter_code
_entity_poly.pdbx_strand_id
1 'polypeptide(L)'
;MEDQLIFTNLGSFIPGSVEKVVKEDAPEEHYRNRFLATAMFNLKMVDTAGGGIRKMFNYQRERFFPMPEYDLSEDRVKVTVIGKVLDMDFARVLARNPSLFLEQIIMLDKVQKQKPLSDEEIKYLKGLGLIEGRKPNYVISAKITASLSNDELKAHYIKQRGLDDDHYKNLIVEYLKKFGESPRKNIEKFLRDKLPDILTESQKKNKVTNLLSALRIKGTIRNNGYSKWSPV
;
A
#
# COMPACT_ATOMS: atom_id res chain seq x y z
N MET A 1 -4.03 17.91 -0.98
CA MET A 1 -2.91 16.99 -0.75
C MET A 1 -3.14 15.78 -1.65
N GLU A 2 -2.25 15.54 -2.59
CA GLU A 2 -2.44 14.52 -3.64
C GLU A 2 -2.07 13.08 -3.20
N ASP A 3 -1.55 12.91 -1.97
CA ASP A 3 -0.93 11.65 -1.55
C ASP A 3 -1.77 10.85 -0.55
N GLN A 4 -3.03 11.20 -0.36
CA GLN A 4 -3.91 10.48 0.56
C GLN A 4 -5.36 10.40 0.06
N LEU A 5 -6.03 9.30 0.42
CA LEU A 5 -7.45 9.11 0.23
C LEU A 5 -8.14 9.18 1.60
N ILE A 6 -9.24 9.91 1.68
CA ILE A 6 -10.05 10.03 2.88
C ILE A 6 -11.46 9.58 2.55
N PHE A 7 -11.96 8.62 3.32
CA PHE A 7 -13.34 8.16 3.27
C PHE A 7 -14.02 8.51 4.59
N THR A 8 -15.20 9.09 4.54
CA THR A 8 -15.96 9.44 5.75
C THR A 8 -17.40 9.02 5.58
N ASN A 9 -17.91 8.27 6.57
CA ASN A 9 -19.30 7.86 6.64
C ASN A 9 -19.85 8.17 8.04
N LEU A 10 -21.09 8.60 8.11
CA LEU A 10 -21.80 8.77 9.39
C LEU A 10 -22.17 7.42 9.99
N GLY A 11 -22.16 7.35 11.30
CA GLY A 11 -22.53 6.23 12.14
C GLY A 11 -21.37 5.41 12.67
N SER A 12 -21.65 4.54 13.62
CA SER A 12 -20.68 3.71 14.31
C SER A 12 -20.05 2.65 13.42
N PHE A 13 -18.85 2.20 13.78
CA PHE A 13 -18.17 1.07 13.12
C PHE A 13 -18.73 -0.24 13.70
N ILE A 14 -19.61 -0.91 12.94
CA ILE A 14 -20.36 -2.10 13.39
C ILE A 14 -19.44 -3.21 13.93
N PRO A 15 -18.31 -3.57 13.31
CA PRO A 15 -17.43 -4.63 13.82
C PRO A 15 -16.77 -4.32 15.18
N GLY A 16 -16.88 -3.09 15.66
CA GLY A 16 -16.34 -2.63 16.94
C GLY A 16 -14.89 -2.18 16.86
N SER A 17 -13.96 -2.99 16.37
CA SER A 17 -12.57 -2.60 16.20
C SER A 17 -11.98 -3.06 14.86
N VAL A 18 -11.04 -2.28 14.34
CA VAL A 18 -10.34 -2.57 13.08
C VAL A 18 -9.43 -3.76 13.24
N GLU A 19 -8.76 -3.87 14.38
CA GLU A 19 -7.86 -4.98 14.73
C GLU A 19 -8.61 -6.31 14.70
N LYS A 20 -9.84 -6.33 15.23
CA LYS A 20 -10.70 -7.52 15.18
C LYS A 20 -10.97 -7.94 13.74
N VAL A 21 -11.40 -7.04 12.88
CA VAL A 21 -11.69 -7.33 11.46
C VAL A 21 -10.46 -7.83 10.72
N VAL A 22 -9.30 -7.22 10.97
CA VAL A 22 -8.05 -7.65 10.33
C VAL A 22 -7.62 -9.03 10.79
N LYS A 23 -7.85 -9.38 12.08
CA LYS A 23 -7.47 -10.66 12.66
C LYS A 23 -8.41 -11.79 12.25
N GLU A 24 -9.71 -11.58 12.31
CA GLU A 24 -10.72 -12.61 12.07
C GLU A 24 -10.87 -12.95 10.60
N ASP A 25 -10.63 -11.97 9.69
CA ASP A 25 -10.77 -12.12 8.22
C ASP A 25 -12.09 -12.82 7.82
N ALA A 26 -13.16 -12.46 8.52
CA ALA A 26 -14.46 -13.06 8.37
C ALA A 26 -15.45 -12.06 7.77
N PRO A 27 -16.46 -12.52 7.01
CA PRO A 27 -17.54 -11.66 6.56
C PRO A 27 -18.26 -11.02 7.74
N GLU A 28 -18.65 -9.74 7.59
CA GLU A 28 -19.52 -9.09 8.54
C GLU A 28 -20.92 -9.73 8.48
N GLU A 29 -21.42 -10.21 9.61
CA GLU A 29 -22.76 -10.81 9.69
C GLU A 29 -23.87 -9.78 9.77
N HIS A 30 -23.55 -8.55 10.20
CA HIS A 30 -24.50 -7.50 10.47
C HIS A 30 -24.26 -6.29 9.58
N TYR A 31 -25.11 -6.10 8.60
CA TYR A 31 -25.11 -4.92 7.75
C TYR A 31 -26.14 -3.90 8.25
N ARG A 32 -25.75 -2.62 8.35
CA ARG A 32 -26.67 -1.52 8.69
C ARG A 32 -27.85 -1.44 7.72
N ASN A 33 -27.58 -1.65 6.45
CA ASN A 33 -28.60 -1.73 5.40
C ASN A 33 -28.38 -2.99 4.56
N ARG A 34 -29.01 -4.07 4.98
CA ARG A 34 -28.90 -5.38 4.32
C ARG A 34 -29.41 -5.34 2.88
N PHE A 35 -30.48 -4.58 2.63
CA PHE A 35 -31.04 -4.44 1.27
C PHE A 35 -30.01 -3.80 0.32
N LEU A 36 -29.40 -2.69 0.74
CA LEU A 36 -28.40 -2.00 -0.05
C LEU A 36 -27.15 -2.89 -0.25
N ALA A 37 -26.67 -3.55 0.78
CA ALA A 37 -25.54 -4.48 0.67
C ALA A 37 -25.80 -5.60 -0.33
N THR A 38 -26.99 -6.19 -0.29
CA THR A 38 -27.41 -7.23 -1.25
C THR A 38 -27.52 -6.67 -2.68
N ALA A 39 -28.07 -5.48 -2.86
CA ALA A 39 -28.14 -4.84 -4.17
C ALA A 39 -26.75 -4.57 -4.77
N MET A 40 -25.82 -4.02 -3.96
CA MET A 40 -24.45 -3.78 -4.38
C MET A 40 -23.70 -5.08 -4.71
N PHE A 41 -23.94 -6.15 -3.96
CA PHE A 41 -23.39 -7.47 -4.25
C PHE A 41 -23.88 -8.00 -5.60
N ASN A 42 -25.19 -7.95 -5.85
CA ASN A 42 -25.78 -8.41 -7.12
C ASN A 42 -25.25 -7.62 -8.32
N LEU A 43 -24.95 -6.33 -8.13
CA LEU A 43 -24.31 -5.46 -9.12
C LEU A 43 -22.78 -5.67 -9.23
N LYS A 44 -22.20 -6.61 -8.46
CA LYS A 44 -20.75 -6.87 -8.38
C LYS A 44 -19.93 -5.65 -7.99
N MET A 45 -20.50 -4.73 -7.23
CA MET A 45 -19.83 -3.53 -6.70
C MET A 45 -19.05 -3.83 -5.41
N VAL A 46 -19.47 -4.84 -4.66
CA VAL A 46 -18.81 -5.30 -3.43
C VAL A 46 -18.73 -6.81 -3.39
N ASP A 47 -17.75 -7.36 -2.70
CA ASP A 47 -17.73 -8.77 -2.34
C ASP A 47 -18.36 -8.96 -0.93
N THR A 48 -18.87 -10.15 -0.66
CA THR A 48 -19.40 -10.51 0.67
C THR A 48 -18.37 -11.26 1.51
N ALA A 49 -17.14 -11.42 1.03
CA ALA A 49 -16.09 -12.16 1.72
C ALA A 49 -15.49 -11.39 2.93
N GLY A 50 -15.87 -10.13 3.13
CA GLY A 50 -15.43 -9.31 4.27
C GLY A 50 -13.96 -8.87 4.24
N GLY A 51 -13.17 -9.36 3.29
CA GLY A 51 -11.71 -9.17 3.24
C GLY A 51 -11.23 -7.78 2.82
N GLY A 52 -12.10 -6.82 2.50
CA GLY A 52 -11.71 -5.52 1.95
C GLY A 52 -10.78 -4.71 2.87
N ILE A 53 -11.08 -4.67 4.15
CA ILE A 53 -10.24 -3.97 5.14
C ILE A 53 -8.87 -4.64 5.24
N ARG A 54 -8.82 -5.96 5.42
CA ARG A 54 -7.56 -6.70 5.48
C ARG A 54 -6.73 -6.58 4.20
N LYS A 55 -7.37 -6.62 3.02
CA LYS A 55 -6.70 -6.37 1.72
C LYS A 55 -6.06 -4.99 1.68
N MET A 56 -6.75 -3.95 2.15
CA MET A 56 -6.22 -2.59 2.20
C MET A 56 -4.97 -2.51 3.09
N PHE A 57 -4.98 -3.14 4.28
CA PHE A 57 -3.79 -3.21 5.15
C PHE A 57 -2.65 -3.99 4.49
N ASN A 58 -2.93 -5.11 3.81
CA ASN A 58 -1.92 -5.87 3.08
C ASN A 58 -1.30 -5.05 1.94
N TYR A 59 -2.11 -4.32 1.17
CA TYR A 59 -1.59 -3.45 0.10
C TYR A 59 -0.69 -2.35 0.64
N GLN A 60 -1.01 -1.75 1.78
CA GLN A 60 -0.14 -0.78 2.43
C GLN A 60 1.17 -1.43 2.88
N ARG A 61 1.10 -2.62 3.50
CA ARG A 61 2.29 -3.39 3.90
C ARG A 61 3.20 -3.68 2.71
N GLU A 62 2.65 -4.19 1.62
CA GLU A 62 3.39 -4.57 0.41
C GLU A 62 4.09 -3.37 -0.24
N ARG A 63 3.56 -2.16 -0.05
CA ARG A 63 4.13 -0.91 -0.55
C ARG A 63 5.01 -0.18 0.45
N PHE A 64 5.13 -0.71 1.66
CA PHE A 64 5.80 -0.04 2.78
C PHE A 64 5.22 1.34 3.11
N PHE A 65 3.93 1.51 2.83
CA PHE A 65 3.20 2.72 3.18
C PHE A 65 2.70 2.64 4.62
N PRO A 66 2.40 3.78 5.25
CA PRO A 66 1.77 3.80 6.57
C PRO A 66 0.48 2.98 6.58
N MET A 67 0.21 2.30 7.69
CA MET A 67 -1.05 1.58 7.86
C MET A 67 -2.23 2.54 7.82
N PRO A 68 -3.39 2.10 7.26
CA PRO A 68 -4.60 2.90 7.22
C PRO A 68 -4.99 3.38 8.62
N GLU A 69 -5.39 4.63 8.74
CA GLU A 69 -5.82 5.22 9.99
C GLU A 69 -7.34 5.32 10.05
N TYR A 70 -7.90 4.82 11.13
CA TYR A 70 -9.34 4.88 11.42
C TYR A 70 -9.58 5.84 12.56
N ASP A 71 -10.43 6.85 12.32
CA ASP A 71 -11.02 7.70 13.34
C ASP A 71 -12.51 7.29 13.48
N LEU A 72 -12.84 6.74 14.64
CA LEU A 72 -14.17 6.22 14.96
C LEU A 72 -14.89 7.13 15.96
N SER A 73 -14.42 8.37 16.11
CA SER A 73 -15.02 9.38 17.01
C SER A 73 -16.25 10.02 16.39
N GLU A 74 -17.04 10.69 17.19
CA GLU A 74 -18.17 11.55 16.75
C GLU A 74 -19.21 10.83 15.89
N ASP A 75 -19.53 9.58 16.22
CA ASP A 75 -20.50 8.73 15.48
C ASP A 75 -20.26 8.74 13.96
N ARG A 76 -18.98 8.69 13.60
CA ARG A 76 -18.53 8.59 12.20
C ARG A 76 -17.40 7.59 12.06
N VAL A 77 -17.26 7.05 10.87
CA VAL A 77 -16.11 6.24 10.45
C VAL A 77 -15.34 7.03 9.41
N LYS A 78 -14.15 7.51 9.79
CA LYS A 78 -13.23 8.17 8.87
C LYS A 78 -12.01 7.31 8.67
N VAL A 79 -11.69 6.99 7.42
CA VAL A 79 -10.52 6.21 7.03
C VAL A 79 -9.58 7.08 6.21
N THR A 80 -8.33 7.16 6.63
CA THR A 80 -7.27 7.85 5.89
C THR A 80 -6.26 6.83 5.40
N VAL A 81 -6.04 6.81 4.09
CA VAL A 81 -5.07 5.92 3.41
C VAL A 81 -4.02 6.78 2.74
N ILE A 82 -2.76 6.61 3.13
CA ILE A 82 -1.63 7.38 2.61
C ILE A 82 -0.94 6.58 1.51
N GLY A 83 -0.76 7.18 0.34
CA GLY A 83 -0.23 6.53 -0.87
C GLY A 83 1.26 6.73 -1.09
N LYS A 84 2.04 7.04 -0.03
CA LYS A 84 3.49 7.22 -0.10
C LYS A 84 4.20 6.73 1.15
N VAL A 85 5.50 6.49 1.05
CA VAL A 85 6.35 6.25 2.22
C VAL A 85 6.52 7.58 2.95
N LEU A 86 6.13 7.62 4.24
CA LEU A 86 6.36 8.79 5.11
C LEU A 86 7.65 8.65 5.91
N ASP A 87 7.98 7.43 6.32
CA ASP A 87 9.17 7.13 7.12
C ASP A 87 9.99 6.05 6.42
N MET A 88 11.17 6.45 5.94
CA MET A 88 12.08 5.57 5.22
C MET A 88 12.72 4.53 6.15
N ASP A 89 12.90 4.84 7.42
CA ASP A 89 13.49 3.89 8.37
C ASP A 89 12.49 2.81 8.76
N PHE A 90 11.23 3.18 8.91
CA PHE A 90 10.16 2.19 9.09
C PHE A 90 9.95 1.32 7.85
N ALA A 91 9.95 1.91 6.67
CA ALA A 91 9.90 1.14 5.41
C ALA A 91 11.07 0.15 5.31
N ARG A 92 12.26 0.55 5.77
CA ARG A 92 13.42 -0.32 5.88
C ARG A 92 13.20 -1.48 6.85
N VAL A 93 12.62 -1.24 8.00
CA VAL A 93 12.27 -2.30 8.96
C VAL A 93 11.36 -3.32 8.31
N LEU A 94 10.30 -2.88 7.63
CA LEU A 94 9.36 -3.78 6.96
C LEU A 94 10.02 -4.61 5.84
N ALA A 95 10.83 -3.95 5.01
CA ALA A 95 11.55 -4.62 3.92
C ALA A 95 12.52 -5.71 4.40
N ARG A 96 13.12 -5.51 5.58
CA ARG A 96 14.07 -6.44 6.20
C ARG A 96 13.42 -7.64 6.86
N ASN A 97 12.19 -7.47 7.28
CA ASN A 97 11.49 -8.47 8.08
C ASN A 97 10.23 -8.95 7.34
N PRO A 98 10.37 -9.60 6.16
CA PRO A 98 9.24 -10.05 5.36
C PRO A 98 8.38 -11.12 6.05
N SER A 99 8.92 -11.75 7.09
CA SER A 99 8.23 -12.75 7.91
C SER A 99 7.31 -12.15 8.98
N LEU A 100 7.29 -10.83 9.16
CA LEU A 100 6.38 -10.18 10.10
C LEU A 100 4.92 -10.41 9.67
N PHE A 101 4.11 -10.84 10.60
CA PHE A 101 2.67 -10.94 10.41
C PHE A 101 2.04 -9.54 10.33
N LEU A 102 0.90 -9.44 9.65
CA LEU A 102 0.21 -8.16 9.47
C LEU A 102 -0.13 -7.49 10.81
N GLU A 103 -0.55 -8.25 11.80
CA GLU A 103 -0.88 -7.78 13.14
C GLU A 103 0.35 -7.15 13.83
N GLN A 104 1.52 -7.75 13.67
CA GLN A 104 2.78 -7.20 14.20
C GLN A 104 3.14 -5.88 13.52
N ILE A 105 2.95 -5.78 12.22
CA ILE A 105 3.21 -4.56 11.45
C ILE A 105 2.27 -3.44 11.88
N ILE A 106 0.99 -3.73 12.12
CA ILE A 106 0.02 -2.75 12.63
C ILE A 106 0.46 -2.21 14.00
N MET A 107 0.88 -3.10 14.90
CA MET A 107 1.38 -2.68 16.21
C MET A 107 2.69 -1.87 16.12
N LEU A 108 3.62 -2.25 15.23
CA LEU A 108 4.85 -1.51 14.98
C LEU A 108 4.59 -0.13 14.36
N ASP A 109 3.59 0.00 13.47
CA ASP A 109 3.13 1.28 12.93
C ASP A 109 2.58 2.19 14.04
N LYS A 110 1.85 1.63 15.03
CA LYS A 110 1.43 2.38 16.23
C LYS A 110 2.64 2.89 17.02
N VAL A 111 3.67 2.04 17.22
CA VAL A 111 4.91 2.44 17.93
C VAL A 111 5.60 3.58 17.20
N GLN A 112 5.79 3.45 15.90
CA GLN A 112 6.45 4.45 15.07
C GLN A 112 5.70 5.80 15.09
N LYS A 113 4.35 5.76 15.08
CA LYS A 113 3.49 6.95 15.18
C LYS A 113 3.26 7.45 16.61
N GLN A 114 3.94 6.88 17.60
CA GLN A 114 3.78 7.21 19.02
C GLN A 114 2.31 7.07 19.52
N LYS A 115 1.56 6.16 18.91
CA LYS A 115 0.18 5.85 19.33
C LYS A 115 0.20 4.91 20.54
N PRO A 116 -0.82 4.98 21.41
CA PRO A 116 -0.89 4.10 22.59
C PRO A 116 -1.03 2.63 22.17
N LEU A 117 -0.35 1.77 22.91
CA LEU A 117 -0.46 0.32 22.83
C LEU A 117 -1.15 -0.21 24.08
N SER A 118 -1.90 -1.28 23.95
CA SER A 118 -2.41 -2.03 25.09
C SER A 118 -1.28 -2.76 25.81
N ASP A 119 -1.50 -3.12 27.08
CA ASP A 119 -0.48 -3.87 27.86
C ASP A 119 -0.21 -5.26 27.25
N GLU A 120 -1.21 -5.87 26.60
CA GLU A 120 -1.07 -7.12 25.87
C GLU A 120 -0.20 -6.96 24.62
N GLU A 121 -0.43 -5.91 23.81
CA GLU A 121 0.38 -5.57 22.63
C GLU A 121 1.85 -5.34 23.03
N ILE A 122 2.07 -4.60 24.12
CA ILE A 122 3.40 -4.33 24.67
C ILE A 122 4.10 -5.63 25.06
N LYS A 123 3.41 -6.48 25.82
CA LYS A 123 3.96 -7.77 26.28
C LYS A 123 4.32 -8.66 25.10
N TYR A 124 3.45 -8.72 24.10
CA TYR A 124 3.65 -9.49 22.89
C TYR A 124 4.87 -9.00 22.07
N LEU A 125 4.92 -7.71 21.77
CA LEU A 125 6.03 -7.13 20.98
C LEU A 125 7.38 -7.22 21.73
N LYS A 126 7.39 -7.04 23.05
CA LYS A 126 8.60 -7.22 23.87
C LYS A 126 9.05 -8.68 23.91
N GLY A 127 8.13 -9.62 24.04
CA GLY A 127 8.42 -11.05 24.02
C GLY A 127 9.10 -11.49 22.71
N LEU A 128 8.75 -10.85 21.61
CA LEU A 128 9.39 -11.07 20.30
C LEU A 128 10.66 -10.24 20.07
N GLY A 129 11.01 -9.34 20.99
CA GLY A 129 12.15 -8.43 20.83
C GLY A 129 11.97 -7.39 19.70
N LEU A 130 10.72 -7.07 19.34
CA LEU A 130 10.39 -6.14 18.26
C LEU A 130 10.44 -4.67 18.72
N ILE A 131 10.26 -4.42 20.00
CA ILE A 131 10.30 -3.08 20.61
C ILE A 131 11.20 -3.03 21.83
N GLU A 132 11.72 -1.84 22.09
CA GLU A 132 12.54 -1.48 23.26
C GLU A 132 11.95 -0.25 23.96
N GLY A 133 12.49 0.07 25.15
CA GLY A 133 12.08 1.24 25.92
C GLY A 133 11.08 0.91 27.03
N ARG A 134 10.55 1.99 27.64
CA ARG A 134 9.60 1.94 28.77
C ARG A 134 8.39 2.82 28.49
N LYS A 135 7.25 2.48 29.10
CA LYS A 135 6.02 3.28 29.03
C LYS A 135 6.28 4.72 29.48
N PRO A 136 5.84 5.74 28.74
CA PRO A 136 5.04 5.64 27.52
C PRO A 136 5.88 5.53 26.21
N ASN A 137 7.20 5.68 26.28
CA ASN A 137 8.09 5.84 25.13
C ASN A 137 8.67 4.49 24.69
N TYR A 138 7.97 3.83 23.78
CA TYR A 138 8.47 2.65 23.10
C TYR A 138 9.05 3.02 21.73
N VAL A 139 10.10 2.31 21.34
CA VAL A 139 10.76 2.45 20.04
C VAL A 139 10.95 1.07 19.40
N ILE A 140 11.04 1.03 18.10
CA ILE A 140 11.33 -0.20 17.37
C ILE A 140 12.75 -0.65 17.73
N SER A 141 12.93 -1.92 18.04
CA SER A 141 14.20 -2.48 18.54
C SER A 141 15.34 -2.26 17.55
N ALA A 142 16.48 -1.80 18.08
CA ALA A 142 17.71 -1.63 17.32
C ALA A 142 18.16 -2.94 16.64
N LYS A 143 17.86 -4.08 17.24
CA LYS A 143 18.16 -5.41 16.69
C LYS A 143 17.50 -5.65 15.33
N ILE A 144 16.29 -5.09 15.10
CA ILE A 144 15.57 -5.22 13.84
C ILE A 144 16.01 -4.15 12.85
N THR A 145 16.47 -3.00 13.34
CA THR A 145 16.90 -1.86 12.50
C THR A 145 18.35 -1.96 12.04
N ALA A 146 19.18 -2.76 12.72
CA ALA A 146 20.65 -2.68 12.67
C ALA A 146 21.36 -3.29 11.44
N SER A 147 20.67 -3.97 10.53
CA SER A 147 21.40 -4.77 9.53
C SER A 147 20.99 -4.60 8.08
N LEU A 148 21.40 -3.57 7.32
CA LEU A 148 21.49 -3.71 5.85
C LEU A 148 22.10 -2.49 5.13
N SER A 149 22.83 -2.77 4.04
CA SER A 149 23.30 -1.77 3.09
C SER A 149 22.13 -1.16 2.30
N ASN A 150 22.29 0.09 1.86
CA ASN A 150 21.29 0.80 1.04
C ASN A 150 20.93 0.05 -0.27
N ASP A 151 21.80 -0.81 -0.77
CA ASP A 151 21.63 -1.50 -2.06
C ASP A 151 20.75 -2.74 -1.96
N GLU A 152 20.84 -3.50 -0.86
CA GLU A 152 19.92 -4.64 -0.61
C GLU A 152 18.49 -4.14 -0.40
N LEU A 153 18.33 -3.00 0.23
CA LEU A 153 17.03 -2.34 0.42
C LEU A 153 16.40 -1.95 -0.91
N LYS A 154 17.18 -1.31 -1.79
CA LYS A 154 16.73 -0.95 -3.12
C LYS A 154 16.33 -2.18 -3.92
N ALA A 155 17.11 -3.27 -3.86
CA ALA A 155 16.82 -4.50 -4.55
C ALA A 155 15.52 -5.17 -4.05
N HIS A 156 15.32 -5.23 -2.73
CA HIS A 156 14.11 -5.81 -2.13
C HIS A 156 12.86 -4.96 -2.44
N TYR A 157 12.98 -3.65 -2.36
CA TYR A 157 11.91 -2.71 -2.71
C TYR A 157 11.56 -2.79 -4.20
N ILE A 158 12.56 -2.89 -5.07
CA ILE A 158 12.37 -3.08 -6.52
C ILE A 158 11.71 -4.45 -6.80
N LYS A 159 12.09 -5.51 -6.09
CA LYS A 159 11.52 -6.84 -6.25
C LYS A 159 10.05 -6.92 -5.81
N GLN A 160 9.70 -6.32 -4.68
CA GLN A 160 8.29 -6.28 -4.22
C GLN A 160 7.41 -5.39 -5.11
N ARG A 161 7.96 -4.30 -5.65
CA ARG A 161 7.25 -3.49 -6.65
C ARG A 161 7.31 -4.04 -8.08
N GLY A 162 8.00 -5.12 -8.32
CA GLY A 162 7.86 -5.92 -9.54
C GLY A 162 6.45 -6.46 -9.74
N LEU A 163 5.72 -6.67 -8.65
CA LEU A 163 4.28 -7.01 -8.66
C LEU A 163 3.40 -5.85 -9.18
N ASP A 164 3.87 -4.63 -9.11
CA ASP A 164 3.17 -3.46 -9.64
C ASP A 164 3.44 -3.20 -11.13
N ASP A 165 4.29 -3.98 -11.78
CA ASP A 165 4.59 -3.80 -13.20
C ASP A 165 3.34 -3.88 -14.08
N ASP A 166 2.39 -4.74 -13.73
CA ASP A 166 1.14 -4.86 -14.44
C ASP A 166 0.24 -3.64 -14.22
N HIS A 167 0.26 -3.05 -13.04
CA HIS A 167 -0.40 -1.77 -12.79
C HIS A 167 0.19 -0.65 -13.65
N TYR A 168 1.51 -0.49 -13.68
CA TYR A 168 2.15 0.53 -14.53
C TYR A 168 1.94 0.27 -16.02
N LYS A 169 1.96 -0.99 -16.45
CA LYS A 169 1.62 -1.36 -17.83
C LYS A 169 0.18 -0.94 -18.19
N ASN A 170 -0.78 -1.19 -17.30
CA ASN A 170 -2.17 -0.78 -17.49
C ASN A 170 -2.30 0.74 -17.57
N LEU A 171 -1.62 1.49 -16.70
CA LEU A 171 -1.59 2.95 -16.75
C LEU A 171 -1.04 3.48 -18.08
N ILE A 172 0.03 2.87 -18.62
CA ILE A 172 0.57 3.24 -19.94
C ILE A 172 -0.46 2.99 -21.04
N VAL A 173 -1.11 1.83 -21.02
CA VAL A 173 -2.12 1.47 -22.02
C VAL A 173 -3.32 2.41 -21.96
N GLU A 174 -3.83 2.71 -20.78
CA GLU A 174 -4.93 3.67 -20.59
C GLU A 174 -4.55 5.09 -21.06
N TYR A 175 -3.33 5.52 -20.72
CA TYR A 175 -2.80 6.81 -21.18
C TYR A 175 -2.78 6.87 -22.71
N LEU A 176 -2.24 5.84 -23.38
CA LEU A 176 -2.17 5.79 -24.82
C LEU A 176 -3.56 5.64 -25.48
N LYS A 177 -4.48 4.89 -24.88
CA LYS A 177 -5.88 4.82 -25.35
C LYS A 177 -6.58 6.18 -25.28
N LYS A 178 -6.31 6.94 -24.23
CA LYS A 178 -6.96 8.24 -23.99
C LYS A 178 -6.38 9.37 -24.84
N PHE A 179 -5.06 9.38 -25.01
CA PHE A 179 -4.34 10.50 -25.66
C PHE A 179 -3.77 10.16 -27.05
N GLY A 180 -3.95 8.90 -27.49
CA GLY A 180 -3.43 8.44 -28.78
C GLY A 180 -1.91 8.25 -28.78
N GLU A 181 -1.28 8.56 -29.91
CA GLU A 181 0.17 8.45 -30.06
C GLU A 181 0.90 9.47 -29.18
N SER A 182 1.91 8.99 -28.44
CA SER A 182 2.66 9.83 -27.53
C SER A 182 4.16 9.55 -27.57
N PRO A 183 5.02 10.59 -27.52
CA PRO A 183 6.45 10.41 -27.42
C PRO A 183 6.83 9.84 -26.06
N ARG A 184 7.89 9.02 -26.04
CA ARG A 184 8.42 8.41 -24.82
C ARG A 184 8.59 9.39 -23.67
N LYS A 185 9.08 10.60 -23.94
CA LYS A 185 9.30 11.66 -22.94
C LYS A 185 8.03 12.02 -22.17
N ASN A 186 6.87 12.01 -22.82
CA ASN A 186 5.60 12.30 -22.18
C ASN A 186 5.15 11.14 -21.28
N ILE A 187 5.36 9.91 -21.71
CA ILE A 187 5.09 8.71 -20.91
C ILE A 187 6.00 8.68 -19.67
N GLU A 188 7.28 9.01 -19.83
CA GLU A 188 8.23 9.15 -18.72
C GLU A 188 7.75 10.22 -17.71
N LYS A 189 7.35 11.39 -18.20
CA LYS A 189 6.81 12.45 -17.35
C LYS A 189 5.54 12.03 -16.63
N PHE A 190 4.61 11.35 -17.30
CA PHE A 190 3.38 10.86 -16.72
C PHE A 190 3.60 9.83 -15.60
N LEU A 191 4.60 8.94 -15.78
CA LEU A 191 4.92 7.92 -14.78
C LEU A 191 5.86 8.40 -13.68
N ARG A 192 6.58 9.48 -13.88
CA ARG A 192 7.64 9.97 -12.97
C ARG A 192 7.16 10.08 -11.53
N ASP A 193 6.00 10.72 -11.34
CA ASP A 193 5.42 11.00 -10.03
C ASP A 193 4.63 9.79 -9.47
N LYS A 194 4.44 8.75 -10.29
CA LYS A 194 3.78 7.50 -9.92
C LYS A 194 4.77 6.39 -9.58
N LEU A 195 6.01 6.54 -10.03
CA LEU A 195 7.09 5.62 -9.70
C LEU A 195 7.65 5.95 -8.31
N PRO A 196 8.21 4.93 -7.62
CA PRO A 196 8.76 5.10 -6.28
C PRO A 196 9.80 6.20 -6.15
N ASP A 197 9.70 7.02 -5.10
CA ASP A 197 10.68 8.07 -4.81
C ASP A 197 12.06 7.53 -4.45
N ILE A 198 12.14 6.28 -4.00
CA ILE A 198 13.42 5.59 -3.72
C ILE A 198 14.23 5.30 -4.99
N LEU A 199 13.60 5.30 -6.16
CA LEU A 199 14.29 5.10 -7.44
C LEU A 199 14.99 6.40 -7.85
N THR A 200 16.26 6.28 -8.21
CA THR A 200 16.98 7.38 -8.86
C THR A 200 16.36 7.70 -10.23
N GLU A 201 16.59 8.89 -10.74
CA GLU A 201 16.08 9.30 -12.06
C GLU A 201 16.51 8.34 -13.19
N SER A 202 17.73 7.79 -13.09
CA SER A 202 18.22 6.78 -14.03
C SER A 202 17.42 5.47 -13.92
N GLN A 203 17.14 5.02 -12.70
CA GLN A 203 16.35 3.82 -12.44
C GLN A 203 14.89 3.98 -12.89
N LYS A 204 14.29 5.16 -12.67
CA LYS A 204 12.95 5.49 -13.17
C LYS A 204 12.88 5.40 -14.70
N LYS A 205 13.86 5.98 -15.41
CA LYS A 205 13.96 5.88 -16.88
C LYS A 205 14.11 4.44 -17.35
N ASN A 206 14.97 3.64 -16.71
CA ASN A 206 15.17 2.23 -17.03
C ASN A 206 13.89 1.41 -16.81
N LYS A 207 13.15 1.69 -15.72
CA LYS A 207 11.86 1.05 -15.44
C LYS A 207 10.86 1.32 -16.55
N VAL A 208 10.71 2.57 -16.99
CA VAL A 208 9.81 2.91 -18.10
C VAL A 208 10.24 2.22 -19.39
N THR A 209 11.55 2.12 -19.66
CA THR A 209 12.06 1.38 -20.82
C THR A 209 11.62 -0.09 -20.80
N ASN A 210 11.77 -0.73 -19.65
CA ASN A 210 11.41 -2.14 -19.48
C ASN A 210 9.91 -2.37 -19.63
N LEU A 211 9.07 -1.48 -19.07
CA LEU A 211 7.62 -1.54 -19.19
C LEU A 211 7.15 -1.39 -20.64
N LEU A 212 7.70 -0.41 -21.36
CA LEU A 212 7.39 -0.19 -22.78
C LEU A 212 7.83 -1.37 -23.64
N SER A 213 9.01 -1.92 -23.37
CA SER A 213 9.53 -3.11 -24.06
C SER A 213 8.65 -4.32 -23.82
N ALA A 214 8.22 -4.56 -22.59
CA ALA A 214 7.33 -5.66 -22.24
C ALA A 214 5.95 -5.55 -22.92
N LEU A 215 5.37 -4.35 -22.94
CA LEU A 215 4.10 -4.08 -23.63
C LEU A 215 4.20 -4.26 -25.13
N ARG A 216 5.33 -3.87 -25.74
CA ARG A 216 5.59 -4.07 -27.16
C ARG A 216 5.72 -5.57 -27.49
N ILE A 217 6.48 -6.32 -26.69
CA ILE A 217 6.63 -7.78 -26.87
C ILE A 217 5.27 -8.47 -26.74
N LYS A 218 4.43 -8.01 -25.81
CA LYS A 218 3.04 -8.52 -25.64
C LYS A 218 2.09 -8.11 -26.78
N GLY A 219 2.52 -7.24 -27.70
CA GLY A 219 1.69 -6.75 -28.79
C GLY A 219 0.57 -5.78 -28.39
N THR A 220 0.64 -5.20 -27.19
CA THR A 220 -0.37 -4.27 -26.68
C THR A 220 -0.16 -2.84 -27.15
N ILE A 221 1.10 -2.48 -27.37
CA ILE A 221 1.52 -1.17 -27.92
C ILE A 221 2.56 -1.38 -29.00
N ARG A 222 2.66 -0.40 -29.90
CA ARG A 222 3.68 -0.39 -30.97
C ARG A 222 4.49 0.91 -30.92
N ASN A 223 5.73 0.82 -31.39
CA ASN A 223 6.59 1.98 -31.63
C ASN A 223 6.51 2.35 -33.09
N ASN A 224 6.07 3.56 -33.40
CA ASN A 224 5.85 4.05 -34.76
C ASN A 224 7.09 4.71 -35.39
N GLY A 225 8.28 4.49 -34.83
CA GLY A 225 9.47 5.28 -35.15
C GLY A 225 9.51 6.61 -34.38
N TYR A 226 10.61 7.34 -34.50
CA TYR A 226 10.78 8.65 -33.83
C TYR A 226 10.46 8.64 -32.33
N SER A 227 10.65 7.51 -31.65
CA SER A 227 10.35 7.33 -30.21
C SER A 227 8.89 7.60 -29.80
N LYS A 228 7.93 7.46 -30.73
CA LYS A 228 6.51 7.57 -30.47
C LYS A 228 5.85 6.22 -30.28
N TRP A 229 4.93 6.13 -29.34
CA TRP A 229 4.23 4.93 -28.93
C TRP A 229 2.73 5.11 -29.11
N SER A 230 2.06 4.08 -29.63
CA SER A 230 0.60 4.04 -29.80
C SER A 230 0.05 2.71 -29.35
N PRO A 231 -1.23 2.64 -28.95
CA PRO A 231 -1.91 1.36 -28.76
C PRO A 231 -2.01 0.62 -30.10
N VAL A 232 -2.05 -0.70 -30.04
CA VAL A 232 -2.33 -1.56 -31.21
C VAL A 232 -3.82 -1.72 -31.39
#